data_0ff1f8c1aba8cd276a26037d1765398d
#
_entry.id   0ff1f8c1aba8cd276a26037d1765398d
#
_cell.length_a   1.000
_cell.length_b   1.000
_cell.length_c   1.000
_cell.angle_alpha   90.00
_cell.angle_beta   90.00
_cell.angle_gamma   90.00
#
_symmetry.space_group_name_H-M   'P 1'
#
loop_
_entity.id
_entity.type
_entity.pdbx_description
1 polymer ?
#
loop_
_entity_poly.entity_id
_entity_poly.type
_entity_poly.pdbx_seq_one_letter_code
_entity_poly.pdbx_strand_id
1 'polypeptide(L)' 'MKISYDSEVDAMYIRLFDGEHECRTVQLNDEVALNIGAGEKLVGIEILDAKAVLAAGKLPQIIVENLPLAAA' A
#
# COMPACT_ATOMS: atom_id res chain seq x y z
N MET A 1 -5.39 2.60 -8.57
CA MET A 1 -4.92 2.43 -7.17
C MET A 1 -5.88 1.54 -6.42
N LYS A 2 -5.38 0.61 -5.67
CA LYS A 2 -6.21 -0.29 -4.86
C LYS A 2 -5.58 -0.45 -3.48
N ILE A 3 -6.38 -0.28 -2.44
CA ILE A 3 -5.95 -0.47 -1.06
C ILE A 3 -6.62 -1.72 -0.52
N SER A 4 -5.82 -2.68 -0.06
CA SER A 4 -6.29 -3.94 0.50
C SER A 4 -5.78 -4.10 1.92
N TYR A 5 -6.61 -4.64 2.79
CA TYR A 5 -6.25 -4.88 4.18
C TYR A 5 -6.63 -6.28 4.60
N ASP A 6 -5.69 -7.00 5.20
CA ASP A 6 -5.92 -8.32 5.78
C ASP A 6 -5.95 -8.19 7.31
N SER A 7 -7.14 -8.32 7.88
CA SER A 7 -7.33 -8.15 9.33
C SER A 7 -6.75 -9.31 10.16
N GLU A 8 -6.53 -10.47 9.56
CA GLU A 8 -5.98 -11.62 10.29
C GLU A 8 -4.51 -11.41 10.66
N VAL A 9 -3.77 -10.72 9.81
CA VAL A 9 -2.34 -10.47 10.00
C VAL A 9 -2.00 -8.99 10.13
N ASP A 10 -3.00 -8.12 10.14
CA ASP A 10 -2.84 -6.67 10.24
C ASP A 10 -1.87 -6.13 9.18
N ALA A 11 -2.06 -6.55 7.94
CA ALA A 11 -1.21 -6.15 6.82
C ALA A 11 -2.02 -5.40 5.78
N MET A 12 -1.44 -4.31 5.28
CA MET A 12 -2.05 -3.49 4.23
C MET A 12 -1.17 -3.49 2.98
N TYR A 13 -1.81 -3.52 1.83
CA TYR A 13 -1.12 -3.34 0.55
C TYR A 13 -1.79 -2.22 -0.25
N ILE A 14 -0.99 -1.28 -0.69
CA ILE A 14 -1.44 -0.19 -1.56
C ILE A 14 -0.87 -0.46 -2.95
N ARG A 15 -1.74 -0.77 -3.90
CA ARG A 15 -1.36 -1.04 -5.29
C ARG A 15 -1.61 0.21 -6.13
N LEU A 16 -0.56 0.72 -6.75
CA LEU A 16 -0.61 1.98 -7.49
C LEU A 16 -0.81 1.78 -9.00
N PHE A 17 -0.32 0.64 -9.54
CA PHE A 17 -0.52 0.27 -10.94
C PHE A 17 -1.24 -1.06 -11.04
N ASP A 18 -2.19 -1.17 -11.96
CA ASP A 18 -2.91 -2.41 -12.23
C ASP A 18 -2.03 -3.38 -13.03
N GLY A 19 -2.45 -4.65 -13.03
CA GLY A 19 -1.76 -5.71 -13.76
C GLY A 19 -0.60 -6.32 -12.99
N GLU A 20 0.07 -7.29 -13.62
CA GLU A 20 1.24 -7.95 -13.07
C GLU A 20 2.50 -7.19 -13.48
N HIS A 21 3.38 -6.97 -12.52
CA HIS A 21 4.63 -6.27 -12.74
C HIS A 21 5.77 -7.00 -12.06
N GLU A 22 6.88 -7.19 -12.77
CA GLU A 22 8.12 -7.60 -12.13
C GLU A 22 8.68 -6.43 -11.33
N CYS A 23 8.89 -6.66 -10.05
CA CYS A 23 9.33 -5.63 -9.13
C CYS A 23 10.53 -6.08 -8.34
N ARG A 24 11.41 -5.13 -8.00
CA ARG A 24 12.35 -5.30 -6.91
C ARG A 24 11.71 -4.74 -5.64
N THR A 25 12.02 -5.33 -4.51
CA THR A 25 11.51 -4.89 -3.22
C THR A 25 12.57 -4.07 -2.49
N VAL A 26 12.19 -2.88 -2.07
CA VAL A 26 13.02 -1.99 -1.25
C VAL A 26 12.43 -1.95 0.15
N GLN A 27 13.15 -2.49 1.11
CA GLN A 27 12.74 -2.50 2.50
C GLN A 27 13.10 -1.16 3.15
N LEU A 28 12.10 -0.40 3.62
CA LEU A 28 12.33 0.86 4.31
C LEU A 28 12.65 0.64 5.79
N ASN A 29 11.91 -0.24 6.42
CA ASN A 29 12.10 -0.66 7.82
C ASN A 29 11.48 -2.05 7.99
N ASP A 30 11.33 -2.52 9.21
CA ASP A 30 10.80 -3.87 9.47
C ASP A 30 9.35 -4.03 9.02
N GLU A 31 8.58 -2.96 8.93
CA GLU A 31 7.16 -3.01 8.63
C GLU A 31 6.81 -2.52 7.23
N VAL A 32 7.64 -1.69 6.60
CA VAL A 32 7.29 -1.04 5.33
C VAL A 32 8.26 -1.41 4.23
N ALA A 33 7.71 -1.89 3.12
CA ALA A 33 8.47 -2.22 1.92
C ALA A 33 7.82 -1.61 0.68
N LEU A 34 8.65 -1.20 -0.28
CA LEU A 34 8.21 -0.66 -1.56
C LEU A 34 8.45 -1.68 -2.67
N ASN A 35 7.50 -1.81 -3.59
CA ASN A 35 7.67 -2.57 -4.82
C ASN A 35 7.91 -1.60 -5.97
N ILE A 36 9.10 -1.66 -6.55
CA ILE A 36 9.55 -0.78 -7.62
C ILE A 36 9.61 -1.57 -8.92
N GLY A 37 8.89 -1.14 -9.92
CA GLY A 37 8.84 -1.77 -11.23
C GLY A 37 9.75 -1.12 -12.25
N ALA A 38 9.54 -1.49 -13.51
CA ALA A 38 10.32 -0.95 -14.63
C ALA A 38 10.24 0.57 -14.69
N GLY A 39 11.36 1.21 -15.01
CA GLY A 39 11.46 2.67 -15.06
C GLY A 39 11.41 3.33 -13.69
N GLU A 40 11.76 2.60 -12.63
CA GLU A 40 11.73 3.09 -11.23
C GLU A 40 10.33 3.55 -10.81
N LYS A 41 9.28 2.92 -11.36
CA LYS A 41 7.90 3.25 -11.02
C LYS A 41 7.51 2.59 -9.71
N LEU A 42 6.86 3.33 -8.83
CA LEU A 42 6.32 2.77 -7.59
C LEU A 42 5.05 1.97 -7.91
N VAL A 43 5.13 0.67 -7.80
CA VAL A 43 4.01 -0.24 -8.10
C VAL A 43 3.14 -0.48 -6.88
N GLY A 44 3.75 -0.64 -5.71
CA GLY A 44 2.99 -0.91 -4.50
C GLY A 44 3.77 -0.61 -3.23
N ILE A 45 3.02 -0.57 -2.13
CA ILE A 45 3.55 -0.36 -0.77
C ILE A 45 2.97 -1.45 0.12
N GLU A 46 3.86 -2.22 0.78
CA GLU A 46 3.47 -3.23 1.77
C GLU A 46 3.67 -2.68 3.17
N ILE A 47 2.66 -2.81 4.02
CA ILE A 47 2.70 -2.31 5.40
C ILE A 47 2.28 -3.43 6.33
N LEU A 48 3.21 -3.89 7.18
CA LEU A 48 2.94 -4.83 8.26
C LEU A 48 2.64 -4.04 9.54
N ASP A 49 1.95 -4.64 10.50
CA ASP A 49 1.50 -3.96 11.72
C ASP A 49 0.80 -2.64 11.39
N ALA A 50 -0.12 -2.68 10.45
CA ALA A 50 -0.70 -1.48 9.83
C ALA A 50 -1.35 -0.54 10.85
N LYS A 51 -2.04 -1.06 11.86
CA LYS A 51 -2.66 -0.23 12.90
C LYS A 51 -1.64 0.55 13.70
N ALA A 52 -0.50 -0.06 14.01
CA ALA A 52 0.56 0.61 14.76
C ALA A 52 1.36 1.58 13.89
N VAL A 53 1.63 1.20 12.62
CA VAL A 53 2.45 1.99 11.70
C VAL A 53 1.69 3.24 11.20
N LEU A 54 0.41 3.08 10.87
CA LEU A 54 -0.39 4.14 10.25
C LEU A 54 -1.15 4.99 11.25
N ALA A 55 -1.49 4.44 12.40
CA ALA A 55 -2.24 5.12 13.43
C ALA A 55 -2.00 4.45 14.78
N ALA A 56 -2.44 5.09 15.86
CA ALA A 56 -2.21 4.60 17.22
C ALA A 56 -3.20 3.48 17.57
N GLY A 57 -3.01 2.30 16.98
CA GLY A 57 -3.80 1.09 17.29
C GLY A 57 -5.12 0.96 16.55
N LYS A 58 -5.41 1.84 15.59
CA LYS A 58 -6.61 1.81 14.76
C LYS A 58 -6.26 2.00 13.30
N LEU A 59 -7.08 1.50 12.39
CA LEU A 59 -6.95 1.84 10.98
C LEU A 59 -7.32 3.30 10.76
N PRO A 60 -6.53 4.03 9.96
CA PRO A 60 -6.86 5.41 9.63
C PRO A 60 -8.08 5.49 8.70
N GLN A 61 -8.80 6.59 8.74
CA GLN A 61 -9.77 6.91 7.71
C GLN A 61 -9.04 7.28 6.42
N ILE A 62 -9.62 6.88 5.29
CA ILE A 62 -9.10 7.23 3.98
C ILE A 62 -9.97 8.34 3.40
N ILE A 63 -9.34 9.47 3.12
CA ILE A 63 -10.00 10.61 2.47
C ILE A 63 -9.27 10.86 1.16
N VAL A 64 -10.00 10.88 0.05
CA VAL A 64 -9.46 11.18 -1.27
C VAL A 64 -9.95 12.54 -1.69
N GLU A 65 -9.03 13.45 -1.92
CA GLU A 65 -9.35 14.82 -2.35
C GLU A 65 -8.71 15.10 -3.71
N ASN A 66 -9.48 15.73 -4.60
CA ASN A 66 -9.01 16.20 -5.92
C ASN A 66 -8.43 15.11 -6.84
N LEU A 67 -8.72 13.85 -6.54
CA LEU A 67 -8.35 12.73 -7.40
C LEU A 67 -9.59 12.10 -8.01
N PRO A 68 -9.50 11.55 -9.24
CA PRO A 68 -10.61 10.82 -9.82
C PRO A 68 -10.92 9.58 -8.98
N LEU A 69 -12.20 9.30 -8.74
CA LEU A 69 -12.66 8.10 -8.08
C LEU A 69 -13.04 7.06 -9.13
N ALA A 70 -12.88 5.77 -8.77
CA ALA A 70 -13.35 4.70 -9.61
C ALA A 70 -14.86 4.82 -9.82
N ALA A 71 -15.34 4.53 -11.03
CA ALA A 71 -16.77 4.48 -11.31
C ALA A 71 -17.43 3.36 -10.49
N ALA A 72 -18.62 3.65 -9.98
CA ALA A 72 -19.41 2.68 -9.22
C ALA A 72 -19.96 1.59 -10.14
#